data_d5a668f0a9ed1b08fd3ddc9914810c23
#
_entry.id   d5a668f0a9ed1b08fd3ddc9914810c23
#
_cell.length_a   1.000
_cell.length_b   1.000
_cell.length_c   1.000
_cell.angle_alpha   90.00
_cell.angle_beta   90.00
_cell.angle_gamma   90.00
#
_symmetry.space_group_name_H-M   'P 1'
#
loop_
_entity.id
_entity.type
_entity.pdbx_description
1 polymer ?
#
loop_
_entity_poly.entity_id
_entity_poly.type
_entity_poly.pdbx_seq_one_letter_code
_entity_poly.pdbx_strand_id
1 'polypeptide(L)'
;MAAGPETDAVVAGMACKPARMPIEIRVTTPDEYRAAADVFRGALLSPRSTDDDWAKPSIVDSWSDGHSVSAWEGARCVGHASAFHFTTVVPGGATVPTAAITRIGVRQTHTRQGVLTRAMHRLLHDAVAQGKVLASLRASEAVIYGRFGFAVAGETWS
;
A
#
# COMPACT_ATOMS: atom_id res chain seq x y z
N MET A 1 31.01 61.68 -20.82
CA MET A 1 30.77 60.34 -21.40
C MET A 1 30.61 59.40 -20.23
N ALA A 2 29.35 59.15 -19.83
CA ALA A 2 29.01 58.32 -18.66
C ALA A 2 28.34 57.01 -19.17
N ALA A 3 28.97 55.90 -18.85
CA ALA A 3 28.39 54.58 -19.13
C ALA A 3 27.32 54.27 -18.08
N GLY A 4 26.10 53.96 -18.53
CA GLY A 4 25.01 53.52 -17.69
C GLY A 4 25.16 52.04 -17.28
N PRO A 5 24.54 51.61 -16.18
CA PRO A 5 24.65 50.20 -15.71
C PRO A 5 23.86 49.28 -16.62
N GLU A 6 24.51 48.22 -17.11
CA GLU A 6 23.86 47.06 -17.72
C GLU A 6 23.07 46.31 -16.66
N THR A 7 21.76 46.14 -16.89
CA THR A 7 20.88 45.37 -16.04
C THR A 7 20.86 43.92 -16.57
N ASP A 8 21.61 43.03 -15.93
CA ASP A 8 21.52 41.60 -16.16
C ASP A 8 20.14 41.08 -15.73
N ALA A 9 19.31 40.73 -16.70
CA ALA A 9 18.04 40.06 -16.46
C ALA A 9 18.29 38.58 -16.19
N VAL A 10 18.20 38.19 -14.91
CA VAL A 10 18.19 36.77 -14.50
C VAL A 10 16.86 36.16 -14.94
N VAL A 11 16.87 35.40 -16.04
CA VAL A 11 15.74 34.56 -16.45
C VAL A 11 15.66 33.38 -15.50
N ALA A 12 14.76 33.44 -14.53
CA ALA A 12 14.41 32.26 -13.69
C ALA A 12 13.70 31.22 -14.58
N GLY A 13 14.43 30.17 -14.94
CA GLY A 13 13.86 29.04 -15.65
C GLY A 13 12.77 28.40 -14.81
N MET A 14 11.51 28.53 -15.22
CA MET A 14 10.40 27.73 -14.70
C MET A 14 10.69 26.29 -15.07
N ALA A 15 11.24 25.50 -14.12
CA ALA A 15 11.35 24.07 -14.26
C ALA A 15 9.93 23.49 -14.37
N CYS A 16 9.52 23.12 -15.59
CA CYS A 16 8.28 22.41 -15.81
C CYS A 16 8.35 21.10 -15.02
N LYS A 17 7.53 20.98 -13.98
CA LYS A 17 7.42 19.75 -13.20
C LYS A 17 6.96 18.65 -14.17
N PRO A 18 7.71 17.57 -14.35
CA PRO A 18 7.33 16.52 -15.31
C PRO A 18 5.91 16.05 -14.99
N ALA A 19 5.08 15.92 -16.02
CA ALA A 19 3.71 15.42 -15.88
C ALA A 19 3.79 14.05 -15.19
N ARG A 20 3.14 13.94 -14.02
CA ARG A 20 3.11 12.70 -13.24
C ARG A 20 2.32 11.66 -14.01
N MET A 21 2.86 10.46 -14.15
CA MET A 21 2.12 9.35 -14.77
C MET A 21 0.90 8.99 -13.89
N PRO A 22 -0.23 8.60 -14.52
CA PRO A 22 -1.39 8.15 -13.76
C PRO A 22 -1.03 6.93 -12.91
N ILE A 23 -1.52 6.91 -11.67
CA ILE A 23 -1.34 5.76 -10.78
C ILE A 23 -2.42 4.73 -11.11
N GLU A 24 -2.00 3.54 -11.49
CA GLU A 24 -2.85 2.38 -11.70
C GLU A 24 -2.95 1.53 -10.44
N ILE A 25 -4.15 1.02 -10.10
CA ILE A 25 -4.36 0.05 -9.02
C ILE A 25 -4.77 -1.28 -9.65
N ARG A 26 -3.99 -2.32 -9.42
CA ARG A 26 -4.26 -3.65 -10.00
C ARG A 26 -3.78 -4.77 -9.07
N VAL A 27 -4.22 -5.99 -9.36
CA VAL A 27 -3.76 -7.20 -8.66
C VAL A 27 -2.25 -7.34 -8.84
N THR A 28 -1.58 -7.69 -7.76
CA THR A 28 -0.13 -7.89 -7.75
C THR A 28 0.20 -9.28 -8.29
N THR A 29 1.10 -9.35 -9.25
CA THR A 29 1.59 -10.63 -9.80
C THR A 29 2.80 -11.17 -9.01
N PRO A 30 3.12 -12.48 -9.08
CA PRO A 30 4.22 -13.06 -8.31
C PRO A 30 5.59 -12.41 -8.52
N ASP A 31 5.91 -12.01 -9.74
CA ASP A 31 7.15 -11.30 -10.10
C ASP A 31 7.23 -9.89 -9.49
N GLU A 32 6.10 -9.35 -9.03
CA GLU A 32 5.99 -8.03 -8.42
C GLU A 32 6.03 -8.04 -6.88
N TYR A 33 5.97 -9.22 -6.25
CA TYR A 33 5.92 -9.32 -4.78
C TYR A 33 7.09 -8.62 -4.11
N ARG A 34 8.28 -8.70 -4.68
CA ARG A 34 9.47 -8.02 -4.14
C ARG A 34 9.32 -6.50 -4.14
N ALA A 35 8.82 -5.92 -5.22
CA ALA A 35 8.57 -4.48 -5.31
C ALA A 35 7.50 -4.02 -4.32
N ALA A 36 6.46 -4.83 -4.13
CA ALA A 36 5.39 -4.62 -3.16
C ALA A 36 5.92 -4.71 -1.72
N ALA A 37 6.77 -5.69 -1.42
CA ALA A 37 7.42 -5.85 -0.12
C ALA A 37 8.31 -4.65 0.23
N ASP A 38 9.05 -4.12 -0.72
CA ASP A 38 9.87 -2.93 -0.54
C ASP A 38 9.02 -1.70 -0.18
N VAL A 39 7.82 -1.58 -0.76
CA VAL A 39 6.89 -0.49 -0.40
C VAL A 39 6.37 -0.66 1.02
N PHE A 40 5.93 -1.87 1.38
CA PHE A 40 5.43 -2.18 2.72
C PHE A 40 6.52 -1.97 3.79
N ARG A 41 7.72 -2.54 3.59
CA ARG A 41 8.85 -2.37 4.52
C ARG A 41 9.27 -0.91 4.65
N GLY A 42 9.32 -0.18 3.54
CA GLY A 42 9.63 1.24 3.54
C GLY A 42 8.61 2.09 4.30
N ALA A 43 7.32 1.72 4.27
CA ALA A 43 6.28 2.39 5.05
C ALA A 43 6.45 2.17 6.57
N LEU A 44 7.03 1.03 6.97
CA LEU A 44 7.36 0.69 8.36
C LEU A 44 8.78 1.10 8.78
N LEU A 45 9.51 1.84 7.94
CA LEU A 45 10.92 2.20 8.15
C LEU A 45 11.83 0.98 8.39
N SER A 46 11.44 -0.18 7.87
CA SER A 46 12.18 -1.43 7.99
C SER A 46 13.15 -1.62 6.81
N PRO A 47 14.30 -2.31 7.01
CA PRO A 47 15.22 -2.63 5.94
C PRO A 47 14.53 -3.41 4.81
N ARG A 48 14.99 -3.24 3.57
CA ARG A 48 14.53 -4.05 2.44
C ARG A 48 14.93 -5.50 2.63
N SER A 49 14.14 -6.40 2.05
CA SER A 49 14.52 -7.82 1.99
C SER A 49 15.73 -8.02 1.09
N THR A 50 16.65 -8.86 1.53
CA THR A 50 17.85 -9.26 0.77
C THR A 50 17.51 -10.31 -0.30
N ASP A 51 18.45 -10.58 -1.19
CA ASP A 51 18.30 -11.68 -2.16
C ASP A 51 18.21 -13.04 -1.44
N ASP A 52 18.96 -13.21 -0.35
CA ASP A 52 18.92 -14.41 0.48
C ASP A 52 17.55 -14.61 1.16
N ASP A 53 16.87 -13.52 1.53
CA ASP A 53 15.51 -13.62 2.05
C ASP A 53 14.54 -14.12 0.97
N TRP A 54 14.63 -13.59 -0.24
CA TRP A 54 13.78 -13.98 -1.36
C TRP A 54 14.12 -15.36 -1.94
N ALA A 55 15.30 -15.90 -1.66
CA ALA A 55 15.66 -17.27 -2.00
C ALA A 55 14.95 -18.31 -1.10
N LYS A 56 14.37 -17.88 0.03
CA LYS A 56 13.64 -18.78 0.96
C LYS A 56 12.22 -19.04 0.46
N PRO A 57 11.83 -20.29 0.18
CA PRO A 57 10.46 -20.62 -0.26
C PRO A 57 9.38 -20.07 0.67
N SER A 58 9.59 -20.14 1.98
CA SER A 58 8.64 -19.64 2.99
C SER A 58 8.31 -18.16 2.85
N ILE A 59 9.23 -17.35 2.36
CA ILE A 59 8.98 -15.92 2.08
C ILE A 59 8.08 -15.80 0.85
N VAL A 60 8.42 -16.48 -0.24
CA VAL A 60 7.65 -16.46 -1.49
C VAL A 60 6.23 -16.98 -1.22
N ASP A 61 6.10 -18.12 -0.55
CA ASP A 61 4.81 -18.74 -0.19
C ASP A 61 3.95 -17.77 0.63
N SER A 62 4.55 -17.09 1.61
CA SER A 62 3.82 -16.12 2.44
C SER A 62 3.29 -14.93 1.63
N TRP A 63 3.90 -14.58 0.50
CA TRP A 63 3.42 -13.54 -0.41
C TRP A 63 2.39 -14.05 -1.41
N SER A 64 2.41 -15.33 -1.71
CA SER A 64 1.45 -16.02 -2.60
C SER A 64 0.13 -16.32 -1.90
N ASP A 65 0.13 -16.40 -0.56
CA ASP A 65 -1.07 -16.68 0.23
C ASP A 65 -1.97 -15.44 0.29
N GLY A 66 -3.21 -15.60 -0.15
CA GLY A 66 -4.23 -14.57 -0.14
C GLY A 66 -4.33 -13.74 -1.43
N HIS A 67 -4.85 -12.52 -1.28
CA HIS A 67 -5.10 -11.59 -2.38
C HIS A 67 -4.36 -10.29 -2.15
N SER A 68 -3.70 -9.79 -3.19
CA SER A 68 -2.84 -8.60 -3.11
C SER A 68 -3.14 -7.61 -4.22
N VAL A 69 -3.15 -6.32 -3.89
CA VAL A 69 -3.26 -5.22 -4.85
C VAL A 69 -2.13 -4.23 -4.68
N SER A 70 -1.61 -3.73 -5.77
CA SER A 70 -0.54 -2.73 -5.79
C SER A 70 -0.91 -1.52 -6.63
N ALA A 71 -0.36 -0.38 -6.25
CA ALA A 71 -0.45 0.88 -6.95
C ALA A 71 0.83 1.13 -7.73
N TRP A 72 0.71 1.44 -9.00
CA TRP A 72 1.84 1.61 -9.92
C TRP A 72 1.83 2.97 -10.59
N GLU A 73 2.95 3.66 -10.56
CA GLU A 73 3.24 4.83 -11.40
C GLU A 73 4.26 4.40 -12.47
N GLY A 74 3.77 4.06 -13.67
CA GLY A 74 4.58 3.37 -14.67
C GLY A 74 5.09 2.03 -14.15
N ALA A 75 6.40 1.80 -14.21
CA ALA A 75 7.04 0.57 -13.69
C ALA A 75 7.33 0.61 -12.18
N ARG A 76 6.99 1.71 -11.49
CA ARG A 76 7.32 1.89 -10.08
C ARG A 76 6.14 1.53 -9.18
N CYS A 77 6.31 0.54 -8.31
CA CYS A 77 5.36 0.28 -7.24
C CYS A 77 5.40 1.41 -6.20
N VAL A 78 4.25 2.03 -5.94
CA VAL A 78 4.11 3.19 -5.04
C VAL A 78 3.17 2.97 -3.87
N GLY A 79 2.37 1.89 -3.91
CA GLY A 79 1.47 1.47 -2.84
C GLY A 79 1.18 -0.02 -2.90
N HIS A 80 0.85 -0.61 -1.76
CA HIS A 80 0.50 -2.02 -1.65
C HIS A 80 -0.47 -2.26 -0.51
N ALA A 81 -1.37 -3.22 -0.66
CA ALA A 81 -2.21 -3.79 0.37
C ALA A 81 -2.52 -5.25 0.03
N SER A 82 -2.57 -6.12 1.03
CA SER A 82 -2.93 -7.52 0.84
C SER A 82 -3.91 -8.01 1.92
N ALA A 83 -4.56 -9.13 1.66
CA ALA A 83 -5.44 -9.80 2.59
C ALA A 83 -5.21 -11.30 2.52
N PHE A 84 -4.99 -11.94 3.66
CA PHE A 84 -5.01 -13.39 3.76
C PHE A 84 -6.44 -13.93 3.78
N HIS A 85 -6.61 -15.16 3.32
CA HIS A 85 -7.84 -15.91 3.52
C HIS A 85 -7.90 -16.42 4.95
N PHE A 86 -8.87 -15.93 5.70
CA PHE A 86 -9.03 -16.26 7.12
C PHE A 86 -10.46 -16.72 7.41
N THR A 87 -10.64 -17.32 8.58
CA THR A 87 -11.95 -17.69 9.12
C THR A 87 -12.05 -17.17 10.54
N THR A 88 -13.08 -16.39 10.83
CA THR A 88 -13.31 -15.81 12.15
C THR A 88 -14.47 -16.52 12.84
N VAL A 89 -14.29 -16.90 14.09
CA VAL A 89 -15.37 -17.37 14.95
C VAL A 89 -16.16 -16.16 15.44
N VAL A 90 -17.48 -16.18 15.23
CA VAL A 90 -18.37 -15.11 15.69
C VAL A 90 -19.16 -15.55 16.91
N PRO A 91 -19.80 -14.63 17.66
CA PRO A 91 -20.66 -14.98 18.79
C PRO A 91 -21.68 -16.05 18.40
N GLY A 92 -21.81 -17.08 19.25
CA GLY A 92 -22.62 -18.26 18.96
C GLY A 92 -21.82 -19.42 18.36
N GLY A 93 -20.51 -19.29 18.13
CA GLY A 93 -19.60 -20.35 17.71
C GLY A 93 -19.58 -20.62 16.20
N ALA A 94 -20.36 -19.90 15.40
CA ALA A 94 -20.31 -19.99 13.95
C ALA A 94 -19.01 -19.40 13.40
N THR A 95 -18.56 -19.89 12.24
CA THR A 95 -17.38 -19.39 11.54
C THR A 95 -17.77 -18.67 10.26
N VAL A 96 -17.08 -17.56 9.96
CA VAL A 96 -17.34 -16.79 8.76
C VAL A 96 -16.06 -16.51 7.98
N PRO A 97 -16.13 -16.51 6.63
CA PRO A 97 -15.00 -16.16 5.78
C PRO A 97 -14.58 -14.69 6.00
N THR A 98 -13.31 -14.49 6.30
CA THR A 98 -12.75 -13.18 6.65
C THR A 98 -11.56 -12.83 5.76
N ALA A 99 -11.45 -11.56 5.37
CA ALA A 99 -10.25 -10.99 4.77
C ALA A 99 -9.37 -10.41 5.89
N ALA A 100 -8.27 -11.07 6.22
CA ALA A 100 -7.30 -10.57 7.18
C ALA A 100 -6.32 -9.62 6.47
N ILE A 101 -6.62 -8.30 6.53
CA ILE A 101 -5.89 -7.28 5.80
C ILE A 101 -4.54 -7.01 6.46
N THR A 102 -3.50 -6.98 5.64
CA THR A 102 -2.12 -6.86 6.06
C THR A 102 -1.25 -6.18 5.01
N ARG A 103 0.03 -5.99 5.30
CA ARG A 103 1.06 -5.47 4.38
C ARG A 103 0.65 -4.18 3.67
N ILE A 104 -0.01 -3.29 4.39
CA ILE A 104 -0.43 -2.00 3.86
C ILE A 104 0.76 -1.04 3.88
N GLY A 105 1.04 -0.43 2.75
CA GLY A 105 2.10 0.58 2.65
C GLY A 105 1.90 1.50 1.45
N VAL A 106 2.32 2.75 1.61
CA VAL A 106 2.40 3.74 0.53
C VAL A 106 3.74 4.44 0.64
N ARG A 107 4.44 4.62 -0.47
CA ARG A 107 5.70 5.39 -0.47
C ARG A 107 5.45 6.80 0.07
N GLN A 108 6.37 7.30 0.89
CA GLN A 108 6.27 8.65 1.48
C GLN A 108 6.07 9.75 0.43
N THR A 109 6.69 9.59 -0.74
CA THR A 109 6.55 10.52 -1.88
C THR A 109 5.15 10.51 -2.52
N HIS A 110 4.29 9.55 -2.16
CA HIS A 110 2.95 9.33 -2.72
C HIS A 110 1.84 9.38 -1.66
N THR A 111 2.18 9.79 -0.45
CA THR A 111 1.19 10.03 0.61
C THR A 111 0.25 11.19 0.24
N ARG A 112 -0.96 11.19 0.80
CA ARG A 112 -2.01 12.22 0.58
C ARG A 112 -2.47 12.37 -0.88
N GLN A 113 -2.23 11.36 -1.74
CA GLN A 113 -2.65 11.32 -3.15
C GLN A 113 -3.77 10.31 -3.40
N GLY A 114 -4.42 9.84 -2.35
CA GLY A 114 -5.51 8.86 -2.44
C GLY A 114 -5.05 7.43 -2.77
N VAL A 115 -3.75 7.14 -2.80
CA VAL A 115 -3.21 5.81 -3.13
C VAL A 115 -3.76 4.75 -2.17
N LEU A 116 -3.64 4.98 -0.85
CA LEU A 116 -4.18 4.07 0.16
C LEU A 116 -5.68 3.86 -0.01
N THR A 117 -6.44 4.95 -0.20
CA THR A 117 -7.90 4.87 -0.34
C THR A 117 -8.30 4.00 -1.51
N ARG A 118 -7.68 4.20 -2.67
CA ARG A 118 -7.96 3.43 -3.88
C ARG A 118 -7.55 1.96 -3.74
N ALA A 119 -6.39 1.67 -3.15
CA ALA A 119 -5.92 0.31 -2.91
C ALA A 119 -6.85 -0.44 -1.93
N MET A 120 -7.24 0.20 -0.83
CA MET A 120 -8.16 -0.38 0.16
C MET A 120 -9.54 -0.64 -0.43
N HIS A 121 -10.12 0.32 -1.17
CA HIS A 121 -11.43 0.10 -1.82
C HIS A 121 -11.35 -1.07 -2.81
N ARG A 122 -10.30 -1.16 -3.61
CA ARG A 122 -10.12 -2.29 -4.54
C ARG A 122 -10.00 -3.61 -3.78
N LEU A 123 -9.17 -3.68 -2.74
CA LEU A 123 -8.97 -4.88 -1.94
C LEU A 123 -10.26 -5.35 -1.25
N LEU A 124 -11.01 -4.42 -0.66
CA LEU A 124 -12.30 -4.73 0.00
C LEU A 124 -13.37 -5.17 -1.01
N HIS A 125 -13.44 -4.51 -2.17
CA HIS A 125 -14.34 -4.92 -3.24
C HIS A 125 -14.03 -6.34 -3.73
N ASP A 126 -12.75 -6.64 -3.95
CA ASP A 126 -12.32 -7.97 -4.38
C ASP A 126 -12.60 -9.02 -3.28
N ALA A 127 -12.44 -8.67 -2.00
CA ALA A 127 -12.79 -9.55 -0.87
C ALA A 127 -14.29 -9.90 -0.85
N VAL A 128 -15.17 -8.94 -1.07
CA VAL A 128 -16.62 -9.17 -1.19
C VAL A 128 -16.92 -10.09 -2.38
N ALA A 129 -16.30 -9.84 -3.53
CA ALA A 129 -16.46 -10.69 -4.73
C ALA A 129 -15.99 -12.15 -4.49
N GLN A 130 -15.04 -12.35 -3.56
CA GLN A 130 -14.57 -13.66 -3.13
C GLN A 130 -15.40 -14.28 -1.98
N GLY A 131 -16.56 -13.69 -1.64
CA GLY A 131 -17.46 -14.20 -0.61
C GLY A 131 -17.00 -13.94 0.82
N LYS A 132 -16.07 -13.01 1.06
CA LYS A 132 -15.70 -12.61 2.42
C LYS A 132 -16.79 -11.73 3.01
N VAL A 133 -17.21 -12.03 4.22
CA VAL A 133 -18.29 -11.28 4.94
C VAL A 133 -17.73 -10.36 6.02
N LEU A 134 -16.48 -10.59 6.43
CA LEU A 134 -15.76 -9.74 7.36
C LEU A 134 -14.39 -9.35 6.78
N ALA A 135 -13.91 -8.18 7.19
CA ALA A 135 -12.53 -7.78 7.05
C ALA A 135 -11.97 -7.43 8.44
N SER A 136 -10.76 -7.89 8.72
CA SER A 136 -10.05 -7.58 9.96
C SER A 136 -8.65 -7.09 9.64
N LEU A 137 -8.10 -6.27 10.53
CA LEU A 137 -6.70 -5.84 10.44
C LEU A 137 -6.16 -5.55 11.85
N ARG A 138 -4.84 -5.61 11.97
CA ARG A 138 -4.13 -5.09 13.14
C ARG A 138 -3.55 -3.72 12.79
N ALA A 139 -4.02 -2.68 13.46
CA ALA A 139 -3.65 -1.30 13.18
C ALA A 139 -2.59 -0.81 14.16
N SER A 140 -1.52 -0.19 13.67
CA SER A 140 -0.67 0.69 14.47
C SER A 140 -1.35 2.04 14.73
N GLU A 141 -2.21 2.49 13.78
CA GLU A 141 -2.98 3.72 13.85
C GLU A 141 -4.44 3.44 13.46
N ALA A 142 -5.29 3.12 14.44
CA ALA A 142 -6.69 2.72 14.21
C ALA A 142 -7.53 3.81 13.51
N VAL A 143 -7.24 5.09 13.76
CA VAL A 143 -7.97 6.25 13.20
C VAL A 143 -8.01 6.25 11.67
N ILE A 144 -6.99 5.71 11.01
CA ILE A 144 -6.89 5.68 9.55
C ILE A 144 -8.01 4.84 8.93
N TYR A 145 -8.44 3.78 9.60
CA TYR A 145 -9.29 2.73 9.02
C TYR A 145 -10.79 2.95 9.22
N GLY A 146 -11.20 3.86 10.11
CA GLY A 146 -12.62 4.20 10.32
C GLY A 146 -13.32 4.63 9.02
N ARG A 147 -12.64 5.36 8.13
CA ARG A 147 -13.17 5.78 6.82
C ARG A 147 -13.44 4.65 5.83
N PHE A 148 -12.95 3.44 6.11
CA PHE A 148 -13.20 2.23 5.34
C PHE A 148 -14.23 1.30 6.01
N GLY A 149 -14.88 1.76 7.08
CA GLY A 149 -15.89 0.99 7.80
C GLY A 149 -15.34 0.10 8.92
N PHE A 150 -14.05 0.21 9.26
CA PHE A 150 -13.50 -0.52 10.40
C PHE A 150 -13.81 0.16 11.73
N ALA A 151 -14.08 -0.65 12.73
CA ALA A 151 -14.21 -0.23 14.13
C ALA A 151 -13.25 -1.05 15.00
N VAL A 152 -12.89 -0.52 16.16
CA VAL A 152 -12.07 -1.22 17.13
C VAL A 152 -12.87 -2.38 17.72
N ALA A 153 -12.40 -3.62 17.52
CA ALA A 153 -13.00 -4.84 18.05
C ALA A 153 -12.29 -5.34 19.31
N GLY A 154 -11.06 -4.91 19.56
CA GLY A 154 -10.25 -5.28 20.72
C GLY A 154 -8.91 -4.56 20.73
N GLU A 155 -8.27 -4.54 21.88
CA GLU A 155 -6.94 -3.99 22.08
C GLU A 155 -6.01 -5.08 22.60
N THR A 156 -4.77 -5.10 22.10
CA THR A 156 -3.70 -5.98 22.61
C THR A 156 -2.59 -5.12 23.19
N TRP A 157 -2.25 -5.40 24.43
CA TRP A 157 -1.11 -4.80 25.11
C TRP A 157 0.11 -5.73 24.92
N SER A 158 1.22 -5.19 24.48
CA SER A 158 2.52 -5.89 24.38
C SER A 158 3.57 -5.16 25.16
#